data_3b7a3c0c827e21e94a68281cf52424cb
#
_entry.id   3b7a3c0c827e21e94a68281cf52424cb
#
_cell.length_a   1.000
_cell.length_b   1.000
_cell.length_c   1.000
_cell.angle_alpha   90.00
_cell.angle_beta   90.00
_cell.angle_gamma   90.00
#
_symmetry.space_group_name_H-M   'P 1'
#
loop_
_entity.id
_entity.type
_entity.pdbx_description
1 polymer ?
#
loop_
_entity_poly.entity_id
_entity_poly.type
_entity_poly.pdbx_seq_one_letter_code
_entity_poly.pdbx_strand_id
1 'polypeptide(L)'
;MYEFTEDCMIHIEKIDEEHKKLFQLINEASELVNKTDSVLSLALKVIDELKDYANTHFANEEAYMESINDPELPLQKKEHAAFKTKINEFKIDDSSDAAAKESLNELIKYLVRWLYHHILSSDMMIGKLEAKEDEDPFAFTDKYK
;
A
#
# COMPACT_ATOMS: atom_id res chain seq x y z
N MET A 1 11.60 -6.88 9.79
CA MET A 1 11.09 -6.88 8.41
C MET A 1 9.57 -6.91 8.40
N TYR A 2 8.98 -6.11 7.56
CA TYR A 2 7.53 -6.08 7.41
C TYR A 2 7.10 -7.14 6.40
N GLU A 3 6.13 -7.97 6.77
CA GLU A 3 5.75 -9.11 5.95
C GLU A 3 4.37 -8.93 5.31
N PHE A 4 4.30 -9.25 4.01
CA PHE A 4 3.04 -9.44 3.33
C PHE A 4 2.58 -10.88 3.60
N THR A 5 1.71 -11.02 4.59
CA THR A 5 1.20 -12.33 5.00
C THR A 5 -0.03 -12.73 4.18
N GLU A 6 -0.45 -13.97 4.32
CA GLU A 6 -1.67 -14.46 3.68
C GLU A 6 -2.90 -13.62 4.07
N ASP A 7 -2.92 -13.09 5.30
CA ASP A 7 -4.01 -12.22 5.76
C ASP A 7 -4.12 -10.92 4.93
N CYS A 8 -3.04 -10.51 4.28
CA CYS A 8 -3.02 -9.32 3.42
C CYS A 8 -3.53 -9.58 2.01
N MET A 9 -3.75 -10.84 1.64
CA MET A 9 -4.21 -11.18 0.30
C MET A 9 -5.71 -10.88 0.14
N ILE A 10 -6.04 -10.16 -0.91
CA ILE A 10 -7.43 -9.86 -1.26
C ILE A 10 -7.93 -10.77 -2.38
N HIS A 11 -7.05 -11.64 -2.90
CA HIS A 11 -7.34 -12.62 -3.95
C HIS A 11 -7.68 -12.00 -5.30
N ILE A 12 -7.15 -10.81 -5.56
CA ILE A 12 -7.09 -10.19 -6.88
C ILE A 12 -5.61 -10.15 -7.24
N GLU A 13 -5.18 -11.06 -8.09
CA GLU A 13 -3.77 -11.35 -8.35
C GLU A 13 -2.93 -10.10 -8.61
N LYS A 14 -3.38 -9.24 -9.50
CA LYS A 14 -2.65 -8.01 -9.85
C LYS A 14 -2.48 -7.08 -8.65
N ILE A 15 -3.53 -6.90 -7.86
CA ILE A 15 -3.49 -6.03 -6.69
C ILE A 15 -2.58 -6.64 -5.62
N ASP A 16 -2.69 -7.94 -5.38
CA ASP A 16 -1.83 -8.63 -4.41
C ASP A 16 -0.35 -8.54 -4.80
N GLU A 17 -0.02 -8.67 -6.07
CA GLU A 17 1.35 -8.51 -6.57
C GLU A 17 1.88 -7.10 -6.35
N GLU A 18 1.04 -6.10 -6.61
CA GLU A 18 1.40 -4.70 -6.37
C GLU A 18 1.61 -4.41 -4.89
N HIS A 19 0.80 -4.99 -4.01
CA HIS A 19 0.99 -4.88 -2.57
C HIS A 19 2.31 -5.50 -2.12
N LYS A 20 2.64 -6.69 -2.64
CA LYS A 20 3.93 -7.34 -2.34
C LYS A 20 5.11 -6.45 -2.73
N LYS A 21 5.01 -5.78 -3.88
CA LYS A 21 6.06 -4.87 -4.35
C LYS A 21 6.19 -3.66 -3.43
N LEU A 22 5.09 -3.12 -2.95
CA LEU A 22 5.10 -2.01 -1.98
C LEU A 22 5.81 -2.41 -0.69
N PHE A 23 5.52 -3.59 -0.15
CA PHE A 23 6.22 -4.11 1.04
C PHE A 23 7.69 -4.31 0.77
N GLN A 24 8.05 -4.83 -0.41
CA GLN A 24 9.46 -5.01 -0.79
C GLN A 24 10.21 -3.68 -0.78
N LEU A 25 9.65 -2.64 -1.36
CA LEU A 25 10.26 -1.32 -1.40
C LEU A 25 10.39 -0.70 -0.01
N ILE A 26 9.38 -0.85 0.83
CA ILE A 26 9.42 -0.39 2.22
C ILE A 26 10.52 -1.10 3.00
N ASN A 27 10.62 -2.43 2.86
CA ASN A 27 11.66 -3.21 3.52
C ASN A 27 13.06 -2.82 3.04
N GLU A 28 13.21 -2.60 1.74
CA GLU A 28 14.48 -2.15 1.16
C GLU A 28 14.90 -0.79 1.72
N ALA A 29 13.97 0.16 1.80
CA ALA A 29 14.24 1.47 2.39
C ALA A 29 14.61 1.34 3.87
N SER A 30 13.88 0.54 4.63
CA SER A 30 14.15 0.30 6.05
C SER A 30 15.53 -0.30 6.27
N GLU A 31 15.90 -1.28 5.46
CA GLU A 31 17.21 -1.91 5.54
C GLU A 31 18.34 -0.92 5.27
N LEU A 32 18.20 -0.10 4.22
CA LEU A 32 19.20 0.92 3.88
C LEU A 32 19.36 1.98 4.97
N VAL A 33 18.25 2.43 5.55
CA VAL A 33 18.28 3.43 6.63
C VAL A 33 19.00 2.91 7.86
N ASN A 34 18.86 1.60 8.15
CA ASN A 34 19.37 1.01 9.38
C ASN A 34 20.74 0.35 9.22
N LYS A 35 21.40 0.47 8.05
CA LYS A 35 22.78 0.02 7.88
C LYS A 35 23.75 0.89 8.68
N THR A 36 24.85 0.26 9.12
CA THR A 36 25.91 0.92 9.89
C THR A 36 26.61 2.00 9.06
N ASP A 37 26.79 1.75 7.76
CA ASP A 37 27.36 2.72 6.83
C ASP A 37 26.26 3.64 6.33
N SER A 38 26.51 4.94 6.33
CA SER A 38 25.51 5.91 5.92
C SER A 38 25.17 5.76 4.43
N VAL A 39 23.96 5.26 4.14
CA VAL A 39 23.43 5.10 2.77
C VAL A 39 22.10 5.84 2.63
N LEU A 40 21.99 6.99 3.33
CA LEU A 40 20.75 7.76 3.37
C LEU A 40 20.30 8.24 1.98
N SER A 41 21.25 8.57 1.10
CA SER A 41 20.93 8.95 -0.28
C SER A 41 20.27 7.82 -1.04
N LEU A 42 20.71 6.57 -0.80
CA LEU A 42 20.09 5.40 -1.42
C LEU A 42 18.71 5.14 -0.84
N ALA A 43 18.53 5.33 0.47
CA ALA A 43 17.23 5.20 1.12
C ALA A 43 16.23 6.20 0.56
N LEU A 44 16.64 7.45 0.37
CA LEU A 44 15.80 8.49 -0.24
C LEU A 44 15.41 8.13 -1.67
N LYS A 45 16.34 7.55 -2.42
CA LYS A 45 16.06 7.08 -3.79
C LYS A 45 15.01 5.98 -3.80
N VAL A 46 15.09 5.02 -2.88
CA VAL A 46 14.10 3.95 -2.77
C VAL A 46 12.74 4.52 -2.34
N ILE A 47 12.72 5.54 -1.49
CA ILE A 47 11.48 6.23 -1.13
C ILE A 47 10.85 6.91 -2.34
N ASP A 48 11.64 7.51 -3.22
CA ASP A 48 11.12 8.07 -4.48
C ASP A 48 10.54 6.98 -5.38
N GLU A 49 11.19 5.83 -5.46
CA GLU A 49 10.68 4.67 -6.20
C GLU A 49 9.35 4.18 -5.59
N LEU A 50 9.28 4.13 -4.27
CA LEU A 50 8.07 3.76 -3.55
C LEU A 50 6.93 4.72 -3.85
N LYS A 51 7.20 6.01 -3.85
CA LYS A 51 6.23 7.05 -4.18
C LYS A 51 5.67 6.86 -5.58
N ASP A 52 6.54 6.67 -6.57
CA ASP A 52 6.13 6.49 -7.97
C ASP A 52 5.32 5.20 -8.13
N TYR A 53 5.78 4.13 -7.50
CA TYR A 53 5.08 2.85 -7.57
C TYR A 53 3.72 2.91 -6.88
N ALA A 54 3.63 3.56 -5.73
CA ALA A 54 2.37 3.73 -5.01
C ALA A 54 1.37 4.54 -5.84
N ASN A 55 1.82 5.61 -6.49
CA ASN A 55 0.95 6.42 -7.36
C ASN A 55 0.38 5.58 -8.50
N THR A 56 1.20 4.74 -9.14
CA THR A 56 0.76 3.83 -10.20
C THR A 56 -0.21 2.79 -9.66
N HIS A 57 0.11 2.19 -8.52
CA HIS A 57 -0.75 1.20 -7.88
C HIS A 57 -2.13 1.78 -7.54
N PHE A 58 -2.16 2.96 -6.92
CA PHE A 58 -3.42 3.60 -6.55
C PHE A 58 -4.27 3.92 -7.77
N ALA A 59 -3.65 4.39 -8.86
CA ALA A 59 -4.36 4.65 -10.11
C ALA A 59 -4.94 3.36 -10.70
N ASN A 60 -4.19 2.27 -10.68
CA ASN A 60 -4.63 0.96 -11.17
C ASN A 60 -5.79 0.43 -10.33
N GLU A 61 -5.70 0.54 -9.01
CA GLU A 61 -6.73 0.09 -8.08
C GLU A 61 -8.01 0.88 -8.26
N GLU A 62 -7.91 2.21 -8.38
CA GLU A 62 -9.07 3.08 -8.61
C GLU A 62 -9.74 2.79 -9.95
N ALA A 63 -8.94 2.57 -11.01
CA ALA A 63 -9.48 2.19 -12.32
C ALA A 63 -10.21 0.85 -12.27
N TYR A 64 -9.65 -0.11 -11.55
CA TYR A 64 -10.28 -1.41 -11.34
C TYR A 64 -11.62 -1.26 -10.60
N MET A 65 -11.62 -0.50 -9.51
CA MET A 65 -12.84 -0.25 -8.74
C MET A 65 -13.91 0.45 -9.57
N GLU A 66 -13.51 1.40 -10.42
CA GLU A 66 -14.44 2.06 -11.34
C GLU A 66 -15.04 1.06 -12.32
N SER A 67 -14.22 0.14 -12.83
CA SER A 67 -14.68 -0.88 -13.79
C SER A 67 -15.74 -1.82 -13.23
N ILE A 68 -15.72 -2.05 -11.91
CA ILE A 68 -16.70 -2.92 -11.23
C ILE A 68 -17.79 -2.12 -10.50
N ASN A 69 -17.83 -0.81 -10.69
CA ASN A 69 -18.80 0.08 -10.04
C ASN A 69 -18.77 -0.03 -8.51
N ASP A 70 -17.56 -0.09 -7.93
CA ASP A 70 -17.38 -0.21 -6.49
C ASP A 70 -17.87 1.05 -5.78
N PRO A 71 -18.84 0.95 -4.86
CA PRO A 71 -19.39 2.11 -4.16
C PRO A 71 -18.39 2.77 -3.20
N GLU A 72 -17.31 2.06 -2.83
CA GLU A 72 -16.29 2.58 -1.92
C GLU A 72 -15.19 3.38 -2.63
N LEU A 73 -15.29 3.57 -3.95
CA LEU A 73 -14.27 4.30 -4.71
C LEU A 73 -13.97 5.70 -4.15
N PRO A 74 -14.97 6.53 -3.77
CA PRO A 74 -14.67 7.84 -3.18
C PRO A 74 -13.86 7.76 -1.89
N LEU A 75 -14.13 6.78 -1.03
CA LEU A 75 -13.37 6.55 0.19
C LEU A 75 -11.95 6.12 -0.11
N GLN A 76 -11.77 5.20 -1.07
CA GLN A 76 -10.45 4.75 -1.51
C GLN A 76 -9.60 5.91 -2.03
N LYS A 77 -10.17 6.77 -2.85
CA LYS A 77 -9.47 7.95 -3.37
C LYS A 77 -9.01 8.87 -2.24
N LYS A 78 -9.84 9.04 -1.21
CA LYS A 78 -9.51 9.86 -0.06
C LYS A 78 -8.36 9.26 0.75
N GLU A 79 -8.38 7.95 0.96
CA GLU A 79 -7.32 7.26 1.67
C GLU A 79 -6.00 7.28 0.89
N HIS A 80 -6.06 7.06 -0.43
CA HIS A 80 -4.89 7.17 -1.31
C HIS A 80 -4.28 8.57 -1.27
N ALA A 81 -5.12 9.61 -1.27
CA ALA A 81 -4.67 10.99 -1.18
C ALA A 81 -3.93 11.26 0.14
N ALA A 82 -4.38 10.67 1.25
CA ALA A 82 -3.70 10.81 2.54
C ALA A 82 -2.28 10.24 2.51
N PHE A 83 -2.10 9.07 1.90
CA PHE A 83 -0.76 8.47 1.72
C PHE A 83 0.14 9.38 0.87
N LYS A 84 -0.39 9.83 -0.27
CA LYS A 84 0.36 10.69 -1.20
C LYS A 84 0.79 11.99 -0.53
N THR A 85 -0.10 12.62 0.22
CA THR A 85 0.19 13.84 0.96
C THR A 85 1.32 13.62 1.95
N LYS A 86 1.27 12.54 2.72
CA LYS A 86 2.29 12.24 3.72
C LYS A 86 3.67 12.06 3.10
N ILE A 87 3.76 11.29 2.02
CA ILE A 87 5.05 11.03 1.38
C ILE A 87 5.56 12.26 0.61
N ASN A 88 4.67 13.08 0.02
CA ASN A 88 5.05 14.28 -0.71
C ASN A 88 5.49 15.42 0.22
N GLU A 89 4.91 15.51 1.41
CA GLU A 89 5.26 16.54 2.39
C GLU A 89 6.45 16.16 3.27
N PHE A 90 6.92 14.93 3.15
CA PHE A 90 8.06 14.47 3.94
C PHE A 90 9.31 15.29 3.64
N LYS A 91 9.98 15.73 4.70
CA LYS A 91 11.27 16.39 4.65
C LYS A 91 12.20 15.72 5.64
N ILE A 92 13.36 15.29 5.15
CA ILE A 92 14.36 14.70 6.00
C ILE A 92 14.91 15.76 6.96
N ASP A 93 15.10 15.38 8.22
CA ASP A 93 15.79 16.23 9.18
C ASP A 93 17.29 16.02 9.00
N ASP A 94 17.94 16.95 8.33
CA ASP A 94 19.36 16.88 8.00
C ASP A 94 20.27 17.58 9.02
N SER A 95 19.75 17.91 10.21
CA SER A 95 20.53 18.56 11.27
C SER A 95 21.67 17.67 11.80
N SER A 96 21.53 16.36 11.67
CA SER A 96 22.57 15.37 11.97
C SER A 96 22.25 14.06 11.26
N ASP A 97 23.22 13.16 11.17
CA ASP A 97 22.99 11.83 10.60
C ASP A 97 21.95 11.05 11.42
N ALA A 98 22.01 11.18 12.74
CA ALA A 98 21.06 10.53 13.63
C ALA A 98 19.65 11.07 13.41
N ALA A 99 19.49 12.38 13.27
CA ALA A 99 18.18 13.01 13.01
C ALA A 99 17.63 12.60 11.65
N ALA A 100 18.47 12.52 10.63
CA ALA A 100 18.08 12.08 9.31
C ALA A 100 17.56 10.65 9.34
N LYS A 101 18.28 9.75 10.00
CA LYS A 101 17.89 8.36 10.16
C LYS A 101 16.57 8.22 10.91
N GLU A 102 16.41 8.97 12.00
CA GLU A 102 15.19 8.96 12.80
C GLU A 102 13.98 9.42 11.98
N SER A 103 14.12 10.54 11.24
CA SER A 103 13.04 11.05 10.40
C SER A 103 12.61 10.07 9.32
N LEU A 104 13.58 9.40 8.68
CA LEU A 104 13.29 8.36 7.69
C LEU A 104 12.60 7.14 8.31
N ASN A 105 13.04 6.70 9.48
CA ASN A 105 12.41 5.59 10.18
C ASN A 105 10.97 5.92 10.58
N GLU A 106 10.70 7.14 11.00
CA GLU A 106 9.34 7.58 11.33
C GLU A 106 8.44 7.58 10.10
N LEU A 107 8.94 8.05 8.97
CA LEU A 107 8.19 7.98 7.72
C LEU A 107 7.86 6.53 7.35
N ILE A 108 8.85 5.66 7.39
CA ILE A 108 8.67 4.23 7.05
C ILE A 108 7.62 3.59 7.96
N LYS A 109 7.68 3.85 9.26
CA LYS A 109 6.69 3.34 10.21
C LYS A 109 5.28 3.83 9.89
N TYR A 110 5.15 5.10 9.54
CA TYR A 110 3.84 5.65 9.15
C TYR A 110 3.32 4.94 7.90
N LEU A 111 4.16 4.83 6.86
CA LEU A 111 3.75 4.24 5.59
C LEU A 111 3.33 2.78 5.74
N VAL A 112 4.06 2.01 6.55
CA VAL A 112 3.72 0.60 6.75
C VAL A 112 2.44 0.43 7.57
N ARG A 113 2.22 1.27 8.58
CA ARG A 113 0.97 1.23 9.35
C ARG A 113 -0.22 1.60 8.48
N TRP A 114 -0.06 2.64 7.65
CA TRP A 114 -1.09 3.05 6.73
C TRP A 114 -1.41 1.91 5.76
N LEU A 115 -0.37 1.29 5.20
CA LEU A 115 -0.53 0.23 4.21
C LEU A 115 -1.26 -0.99 4.77
N TYR A 116 -0.86 -1.47 5.96
CA TYR A 116 -1.55 -2.58 6.62
C TYR A 116 -3.01 -2.25 6.90
N HIS A 117 -3.26 -1.08 7.47
CA HIS A 117 -4.62 -0.67 7.78
C HIS A 117 -5.48 -0.58 6.53
N HIS A 118 -4.94 0.04 5.48
CA HIS A 118 -5.66 0.23 4.21
C HIS A 118 -5.96 -1.12 3.54
N ILE A 119 -4.99 -2.02 3.48
CA ILE A 119 -5.18 -3.35 2.87
C ILE A 119 -6.20 -4.15 3.67
N LEU A 120 -6.04 -4.22 5.00
CA LEU A 120 -6.86 -5.09 5.84
C LEU A 120 -8.29 -4.56 6.05
N SER A 121 -8.52 -3.28 5.87
CA SER A 121 -9.87 -2.70 5.98
C SER A 121 -10.48 -2.39 4.62
N SER A 122 -9.84 -1.52 3.84
CA SER A 122 -10.45 -1.01 2.60
C SER A 122 -10.27 -1.94 1.41
N ASP A 123 -9.04 -2.41 1.16
CA ASP A 123 -8.78 -3.27 -0.02
C ASP A 123 -9.44 -4.63 0.11
N MET A 124 -9.56 -5.16 1.33
CA MET A 124 -10.30 -6.39 1.55
C MET A 124 -11.74 -6.32 1.06
N MET A 125 -12.37 -5.14 1.12
CA MET A 125 -13.73 -4.96 0.64
C MET A 125 -13.82 -5.11 -0.87
N ILE A 126 -12.78 -4.73 -1.62
CA ILE A 126 -12.72 -4.92 -3.07
C ILE A 126 -12.77 -6.41 -3.39
N GLY A 127 -11.95 -7.21 -2.72
CA GLY A 127 -11.92 -8.66 -2.90
C GLY A 127 -13.26 -9.32 -2.59
N LYS A 128 -13.92 -8.86 -1.54
CA LYS A 128 -15.26 -9.37 -1.18
C LYS A 128 -16.32 -9.01 -2.21
N LEU A 129 -16.27 -7.81 -2.75
CA LEU A 129 -17.21 -7.36 -3.78
C LEU A 129 -17.02 -8.17 -5.05
N GLU A 130 -15.79 -8.41 -5.48
CA GLU A 130 -15.50 -9.21 -6.66
C GLU A 130 -15.96 -10.64 -6.48
N ALA A 131 -15.74 -11.23 -5.32
CA ALA A 131 -16.22 -12.59 -5.01
C ALA A 131 -17.74 -12.69 -5.15
N LYS A 132 -18.48 -11.65 -4.77
CA LYS A 132 -19.93 -11.61 -4.94
C LYS A 132 -20.35 -11.48 -6.40
N GLU A 133 -19.62 -10.71 -7.20
CA GLU A 133 -19.91 -10.54 -8.62
C GLU A 133 -19.61 -11.80 -9.41
N ASP A 134 -18.62 -12.57 -8.97
CA ASP A 134 -18.29 -13.87 -9.58
C ASP A 134 -19.28 -14.96 -9.22
N GLU A 135 -20.13 -14.74 -8.22
CA GLU A 135 -21.17 -15.70 -7.89
C GLU A 135 -22.24 -15.74 -8.98
N ASP A 136 -22.54 -16.95 -9.43
CA ASP A 136 -23.65 -17.20 -10.35
C ASP A 136 -24.97 -16.84 -9.65
N PRO A 137 -25.79 -15.95 -10.22
CA PRO A 137 -27.07 -15.63 -9.64
C PRO A 137 -27.96 -16.85 -9.40
N PHE A 138 -27.80 -17.89 -10.20
CA PHE A 138 -28.55 -19.14 -10.05
C PHE A 138 -27.97 -20.02 -8.96
N ALA A 139 -26.67 -19.94 -8.71
CA ALA A 139 -26.02 -20.63 -7.59
C ALA A 139 -26.54 -20.12 -6.25
N PHE A 140 -26.82 -18.83 -6.16
CA PHE A 140 -27.46 -18.24 -4.99
C PHE A 140 -28.84 -18.88 -4.71
N THR A 141 -29.66 -19.05 -5.75
CA THR A 141 -30.95 -19.67 -5.64
C THR A 141 -30.83 -21.14 -5.18
N ASP A 142 -29.84 -21.85 -5.70
CA ASP A 142 -29.58 -23.24 -5.33
C ASP A 142 -29.14 -23.39 -3.87
N LYS A 143 -28.40 -22.40 -3.36
CA LYS A 143 -27.96 -22.38 -1.97
C LYS A 143 -29.11 -22.35 -0.98
N TYR A 144 -30.24 -21.79 -1.35
CA TYR A 144 -31.36 -21.53 -0.46
C TYR A 144 -32.60 -22.35 -0.81
N LYS A 145 -32.42 -23.35 -1.61
CA LYS A 145 -33.48 -24.34 -1.86
C LYS A 145 -33.72 -25.22 -0.67
#